data_8ceecfc9bdcd4e3a131ad8ed04fe3555
#
_entry.id   8ceecfc9bdcd4e3a131ad8ed04fe3555
#
_cell.length_a   1.000
_cell.length_b   1.000
_cell.length_c   1.000
_cell.angle_alpha   90.00
_cell.angle_beta   90.00
_cell.angle_gamma   90.00
#
_symmetry.space_group_name_H-M   'P 1'
#
loop_
_entity.id
_entity.type
_entity.pdbx_description
1 polymer ?
#
loop_
_entity_poly.entity_id
_entity_poly.type
_entity_poly.pdbx_seq_one_letter_code
_entity_poly.pdbx_strand_id
1 'polypeptide(L)'
;MTTRIRRWIETDTGHRVPNHKSKCCHLHGHRYRWEAEIEGDIVDVDGVSDEGMLMDFSDVSAILKEHVHDVVDHAFIVYSGDDDARTALAMMGPEHRTVVVDFIPTAENLAKWAFEQVEPHITTTYGNDLRLIEFHVRETPKSWASWSIR
;
A
#
# COMPACT_ATOMS: atom_id res chain seq x y z
N MET A 1 12.44 -3.62 24.78
CA MET A 1 12.92 -2.83 23.62
C MET A 1 12.48 -3.57 22.36
N THR A 2 11.95 -2.86 21.39
CA THR A 2 11.45 -3.47 20.16
C THR A 2 12.37 -3.15 18.99
N THR A 3 12.40 -4.06 18.01
CA THR A 3 13.10 -3.85 16.75
C THR A 3 12.08 -3.47 15.69
N ARG A 4 12.48 -2.68 14.70
CA ARG A 4 11.64 -2.30 13.56
C ARG A 4 12.35 -2.65 12.27
N ILE A 5 11.58 -3.15 11.33
CA ILE A 5 12.01 -3.35 9.95
C ILE A 5 11.10 -2.60 8.99
N ARG A 6 11.64 -2.26 7.83
CA ARG A 6 10.89 -1.65 6.72
C ARG A 6 11.16 -2.41 5.44
N ARG A 7 10.11 -2.58 4.66
CA ARG A 7 10.20 -3.14 3.31
C ARG A 7 9.25 -2.40 2.40
N TRP A 8 9.66 -2.17 1.17
CA TRP A 8 8.83 -1.47 0.19
C TRP A 8 8.85 -2.16 -1.17
N ILE A 9 7.80 -1.91 -1.92
CA ILE A 9 7.62 -2.28 -3.32
C ILE A 9 7.24 -1.04 -4.11
N GLU A 10 7.34 -1.11 -5.43
CA GLU A 10 6.93 -0.04 -6.33
C GLU A 10 5.85 -0.52 -7.30
N THR A 11 4.95 0.39 -7.67
CA THR A 11 3.94 0.19 -8.71
C THR A 11 3.83 1.41 -9.60
N ASP A 12 3.49 1.21 -10.85
CA ASP A 12 3.08 2.27 -11.76
C ASP A 12 1.55 2.33 -11.73
N THR A 13 0.98 3.37 -11.14
CA THR A 13 -0.46 3.42 -10.84
C THR A 13 -1.03 4.79 -11.19
N GLY A 14 -2.20 4.78 -11.85
CA GLY A 14 -2.92 5.98 -12.20
C GLY A 14 -3.95 6.38 -11.14
N HIS A 15 -4.22 7.67 -11.04
CA HIS A 15 -5.27 8.24 -10.22
C HIS A 15 -5.61 9.67 -10.62
N ARG A 16 -6.64 10.23 -9.98
CA ARG A 16 -6.86 11.66 -9.88
C ARG A 16 -7.54 12.02 -8.56
N VAL A 17 -7.42 13.28 -8.18
CA VAL A 17 -8.16 13.85 -7.05
C VAL A 17 -9.31 14.68 -7.62
N PRO A 18 -10.54 14.16 -7.69
CA PRO A 18 -11.66 14.88 -8.28
C PRO A 18 -11.95 16.17 -7.51
N ASN A 19 -12.38 17.19 -8.22
CA ASN A 19 -12.70 18.53 -7.67
C ASN A 19 -11.52 19.29 -7.07
N HIS A 20 -10.30 18.79 -7.20
CA HIS A 20 -9.12 19.51 -6.73
C HIS A 20 -8.86 20.74 -7.62
N LYS A 21 -8.46 21.85 -6.99
CA LYS A 21 -8.20 23.12 -7.69
C LYS A 21 -6.91 23.14 -8.52
N SER A 22 -6.00 22.16 -8.31
CA SER A 22 -4.72 22.06 -9.01
C SER A 22 -4.68 20.92 -10.02
N LYS A 23 -3.52 20.74 -10.65
CA LYS A 23 -3.27 19.73 -11.70
C LYS A 23 -3.59 18.27 -11.27
N CYS A 24 -3.69 17.98 -9.99
CA CYS A 24 -4.05 16.63 -9.51
C CYS A 24 -5.49 16.23 -9.85
N CYS A 25 -6.34 17.16 -10.31
CA CYS A 25 -7.66 16.83 -10.83
C CYS A 25 -7.62 16.17 -12.22
N HIS A 26 -6.49 16.23 -12.90
CA HIS A 26 -6.31 15.57 -14.20
C HIS A 26 -5.96 14.09 -14.03
N LEU A 27 -6.27 13.29 -15.05
CA LEU A 27 -5.83 11.90 -15.10
C LEU A 27 -4.30 11.87 -15.22
N HIS A 28 -3.65 11.21 -14.29
CA HIS A 28 -2.20 11.07 -14.26
C HIS A 28 -1.80 9.83 -13.48
N GLY A 29 -0.52 9.61 -13.31
CA GLY A 29 -0.01 8.50 -12.52
C GLY A 29 1.33 8.83 -11.91
N HIS A 30 1.74 7.94 -11.02
CA HIS A 30 3.03 7.97 -10.35
C HIS A 30 3.66 6.59 -10.31
N ARG A 31 4.98 6.55 -10.13
CA ARG A 31 5.64 5.38 -9.59
C ARG A 31 5.53 5.44 -8.07
N TYR A 32 4.48 4.82 -7.56
CA TYR A 32 4.24 4.74 -6.13
C TYR A 32 5.24 3.83 -5.45
N ARG A 33 5.71 4.24 -4.27
CA ARG A 33 6.39 3.36 -3.33
C ARG A 33 5.46 3.09 -2.16
N TRP A 34 5.29 1.81 -1.86
CA TRP A 34 4.44 1.28 -0.79
C TRP A 34 5.34 0.62 0.23
N GLU A 35 5.45 1.20 1.43
CA GLU A 35 6.39 0.75 2.46
C GLU A 35 5.66 0.39 3.74
N ALA A 36 5.88 -0.85 4.20
CA ALA A 36 5.40 -1.34 5.49
C ALA A 36 6.50 -1.18 6.55
N GLU A 37 6.13 -0.67 7.72
CA GLU A 37 6.98 -0.66 8.93
C GLU A 37 6.39 -1.61 9.96
N ILE A 38 7.17 -2.62 10.33
CA ILE A 38 6.77 -3.71 11.23
C ILE A 38 7.65 -3.66 12.48
N GLU A 39 7.02 -3.81 13.64
CA GLU A 39 7.67 -3.81 14.95
C GLU A 39 7.46 -5.15 15.64
N GLY A 40 8.47 -5.62 16.36
CA GLY A 40 8.40 -6.82 17.19
C GLY A 40 9.70 -7.13 17.90
N ASP A 41 9.77 -8.31 18.49
CA ASP A 41 10.97 -8.83 19.12
C ASP A 41 11.74 -9.72 18.16
N ILE A 42 13.05 -9.70 18.27
CA ILE A 42 13.94 -10.57 17.49
C ILE A 42 13.73 -12.02 17.96
N VAL A 43 13.63 -12.93 16.99
CA VAL A 43 13.54 -14.37 17.27
C VAL A 43 14.85 -14.83 17.94
N ASP A 44 14.73 -15.29 19.18
CA ASP A 44 15.83 -15.81 20.00
C ASP A 44 15.57 -17.30 20.29
N VAL A 45 15.57 -18.10 19.23
CA VAL A 45 15.39 -19.56 19.29
C VAL A 45 16.50 -20.22 18.47
N ASP A 46 17.34 -20.97 19.14
CA ASP A 46 18.50 -21.63 18.52
C ASP A 46 18.09 -22.56 17.38
N GLY A 47 18.72 -22.41 16.23
CA GLY A 47 18.64 -23.33 15.11
C GLY A 47 17.37 -23.22 14.25
N VAL A 48 16.50 -22.22 14.49
CA VAL A 48 15.41 -21.92 13.57
C VAL A 48 15.85 -21.03 12.43
N SER A 49 15.14 -21.07 11.31
CA SER A 49 15.49 -20.30 10.09
C SER A 49 15.62 -18.80 10.35
N ASP A 50 14.76 -18.26 11.21
CA ASP A 50 14.62 -16.82 11.43
C ASP A 50 15.37 -16.35 12.70
N GLU A 51 16.25 -17.20 13.25
CA GLU A 51 17.07 -16.84 14.40
C GLU A 51 17.85 -15.53 14.15
N GLY A 52 17.71 -14.56 15.05
CA GLY A 52 18.32 -13.24 14.92
C GLY A 52 17.57 -12.26 14.05
N MET A 53 16.41 -12.64 13.47
CA MET A 53 15.56 -11.78 12.66
C MET A 53 14.29 -11.41 13.41
N LEU A 54 13.65 -10.33 13.00
CA LEU A 54 12.26 -10.04 13.36
C LEU A 54 11.33 -10.84 12.43
N MET A 55 11.62 -10.78 11.13
CA MET A 55 10.88 -11.43 10.05
C MET A 55 11.76 -11.40 8.80
N ASP A 56 11.69 -12.43 7.95
CA ASP A 56 12.38 -12.40 6.67
C ASP A 56 11.78 -11.30 5.76
N PHE A 57 12.65 -10.48 5.18
CA PHE A 57 12.22 -9.44 4.23
C PHE A 57 11.49 -10.01 3.01
N SER A 58 11.79 -11.24 2.59
CA SER A 58 11.09 -11.87 1.48
C SER A 58 9.63 -12.20 1.81
N ASP A 59 9.33 -12.51 3.06
CA ASP A 59 7.95 -12.73 3.52
C ASP A 59 7.15 -11.43 3.52
N VAL A 60 7.78 -10.33 3.96
CA VAL A 60 7.15 -9.00 3.85
C VAL A 60 6.88 -8.65 2.38
N SER A 61 7.86 -8.90 1.50
CA SER A 61 7.70 -8.67 0.06
C SER A 61 6.57 -9.48 -0.54
N ALA A 62 6.39 -10.74 -0.14
CA ALA A 62 5.32 -11.60 -0.63
C ALA A 62 3.94 -11.05 -0.23
N ILE A 63 3.79 -10.59 1.01
CA ILE A 63 2.55 -9.97 1.48
C ILE A 63 2.26 -8.68 0.72
N LEU A 64 3.25 -7.79 0.57
CA LEU A 64 3.10 -6.55 -0.18
C LEU A 64 2.77 -6.81 -1.66
N LYS A 65 3.38 -7.83 -2.26
CA LYS A 65 3.10 -8.22 -3.64
C LYS A 65 1.66 -8.66 -3.81
N GLU A 66 1.19 -9.59 -2.99
CA GLU A 66 -0.16 -10.16 -3.13
C GLU A 66 -1.26 -9.13 -2.84
N HIS A 67 -1.10 -8.34 -1.78
CA HIS A 67 -2.18 -7.51 -1.25
C HIS A 67 -2.12 -6.04 -1.69
N VAL A 68 -1.02 -5.59 -2.28
CA VAL A 68 -0.89 -4.23 -2.81
C VAL A 68 -0.46 -4.25 -4.28
N HIS A 69 0.71 -4.79 -4.60
CA HIS A 69 1.25 -4.75 -5.96
C HIS A 69 0.29 -5.35 -7.00
N ASP A 70 -0.12 -6.59 -6.80
CA ASP A 70 -0.96 -7.30 -7.76
C ASP A 70 -2.36 -6.70 -7.89
N VAL A 71 -2.76 -5.88 -6.93
CA VAL A 71 -4.05 -5.15 -6.96
C VAL A 71 -3.95 -3.88 -7.79
N VAL A 72 -2.89 -3.08 -7.63
CA VAL A 72 -2.84 -1.71 -8.17
C VAL A 72 -1.78 -1.47 -9.24
N ASP A 73 -0.82 -2.39 -9.45
CA ASP A 73 0.19 -2.19 -10.47
C ASP A 73 -0.42 -2.18 -11.88
N HIS A 74 -0.07 -1.17 -12.66
CA HIS A 74 -0.67 -0.90 -13.98
C HIS A 74 -2.21 -0.79 -13.94
N ALA A 75 -2.75 -0.34 -12.83
CA ALA A 75 -4.17 -0.04 -12.66
C ALA A 75 -4.41 1.46 -12.53
N PHE A 76 -5.66 1.86 -12.74
CA PHE A 76 -6.15 3.20 -12.39
C PHE A 76 -7.07 3.09 -11.19
N ILE A 77 -6.70 3.76 -10.09
CA ILE A 77 -7.52 3.82 -8.88
C ILE A 77 -8.49 4.98 -9.01
N VAL A 78 -9.78 4.69 -8.94
CA VAL A 78 -10.85 5.69 -9.11
C VAL A 78 -11.80 5.67 -7.92
N TYR A 79 -12.17 6.85 -7.46
CA TYR A 79 -13.22 7.01 -6.46
C TYR A 79 -14.60 6.61 -7.02
N SER A 80 -15.37 5.84 -6.27
CA SER A 80 -16.69 5.36 -6.70
C SER A 80 -17.67 6.49 -7.03
N GLY A 81 -17.53 7.66 -6.42
CA GLY A 81 -18.32 8.86 -6.67
C GLY A 81 -17.79 9.75 -7.81
N ASP A 82 -16.68 9.38 -8.45
CA ASP A 82 -16.12 10.12 -9.59
C ASP A 82 -16.73 9.61 -10.91
N ASP A 83 -17.95 10.05 -11.22
CA ASP A 83 -18.71 9.56 -12.37
C ASP A 83 -18.03 9.86 -13.71
N ASP A 84 -17.38 11.01 -13.85
CA ASP A 84 -16.69 11.40 -15.07
C ASP A 84 -15.49 10.48 -15.36
N ALA A 85 -14.64 10.25 -14.37
CA ALA A 85 -13.49 9.36 -14.52
C ALA A 85 -13.94 7.91 -14.72
N ARG A 86 -14.94 7.44 -14.00
CA ARG A 86 -15.50 6.09 -14.17
C ARG A 86 -16.07 5.87 -15.57
N THR A 87 -16.77 6.86 -16.10
CA THR A 87 -17.30 6.81 -17.48
C THR A 87 -16.15 6.76 -18.49
N ALA A 88 -15.15 7.60 -18.35
CA ALA A 88 -13.98 7.61 -19.23
C ALA A 88 -13.22 6.29 -19.21
N LEU A 89 -13.01 5.71 -18.04
CA LEU A 89 -12.32 4.43 -17.88
C LEU A 89 -13.12 3.26 -18.46
N ALA A 90 -14.45 3.28 -18.32
CA ALA A 90 -15.33 2.26 -18.89
C ALA A 90 -15.26 2.23 -20.43
N MET A 91 -14.99 3.34 -21.08
CA MET A 91 -14.79 3.41 -22.53
C MET A 91 -13.55 2.67 -23.02
N MET A 92 -12.59 2.38 -22.14
CA MET A 92 -11.39 1.59 -22.45
C MET A 92 -11.69 0.10 -22.59
N GLY A 93 -12.89 -0.33 -22.25
CA GLY A 93 -13.35 -1.70 -22.33
C GLY A 93 -13.14 -2.50 -21.02
N PRO A 94 -13.73 -3.74 -20.98
CA PRO A 94 -13.76 -4.53 -19.74
C PRO A 94 -12.38 -5.07 -19.31
N GLU A 95 -11.42 -5.10 -20.21
CA GLU A 95 -10.05 -5.57 -19.92
C GLU A 95 -9.18 -4.52 -19.24
N HIS A 96 -9.62 -3.26 -19.19
CA HIS A 96 -8.86 -2.20 -18.51
C HIS A 96 -8.81 -2.44 -17.00
N ARG A 97 -7.61 -2.36 -16.44
CA ARG A 97 -7.40 -2.53 -15.00
C ARG A 97 -7.83 -1.26 -14.25
N THR A 98 -9.06 -1.27 -13.79
CA THR A 98 -9.66 -0.20 -13.00
C THR A 98 -9.97 -0.72 -11.60
N VAL A 99 -9.46 -0.03 -10.58
CA VAL A 99 -9.72 -0.34 -9.16
C VAL A 99 -10.63 0.74 -8.60
N VAL A 100 -11.88 0.38 -8.32
CA VAL A 100 -12.86 1.30 -7.74
C VAL A 100 -12.76 1.24 -6.22
N VAL A 101 -12.56 2.40 -5.61
CA VAL A 101 -12.49 2.56 -4.14
C VAL A 101 -13.57 3.51 -3.64
N ASP A 102 -13.93 3.42 -2.38
CA ASP A 102 -14.97 4.24 -1.75
C ASP A 102 -14.45 5.53 -1.11
N PHE A 103 -13.23 5.92 -1.47
CA PHE A 103 -12.54 7.12 -0.99
C PHE A 103 -11.85 7.86 -2.13
N ILE A 104 -11.56 9.14 -1.92
CA ILE A 104 -10.73 9.92 -2.86
C ILE A 104 -9.29 9.41 -2.77
N PRO A 105 -8.67 8.95 -3.88
CA PRO A 105 -7.37 8.27 -3.84
C PRO A 105 -6.19 9.25 -3.73
N THR A 106 -6.15 9.99 -2.63
CA THR A 106 -5.00 10.78 -2.19
C THR A 106 -3.93 9.88 -1.57
N ALA A 107 -2.69 10.35 -1.46
CA ALA A 107 -1.62 9.60 -0.80
C ALA A 107 -1.99 9.20 0.63
N GLU A 108 -2.68 10.08 1.36
CA GLU A 108 -3.14 9.87 2.74
C GLU A 108 -4.14 8.71 2.84
N ASN A 109 -5.16 8.73 1.99
CA ASN A 109 -6.17 7.68 1.96
C ASN A 109 -5.62 6.35 1.42
N LEU A 110 -4.69 6.40 0.47
CA LEU A 110 -3.99 5.22 -0.04
C LEU A 110 -3.10 4.59 1.03
N ALA A 111 -2.45 5.39 1.88
CA ALA A 111 -1.66 4.87 2.99
C ALA A 111 -2.54 4.14 4.01
N LYS A 112 -3.70 4.69 4.35
CA LYS A 112 -4.68 4.03 5.20
C LYS A 112 -5.18 2.73 4.58
N TRP A 113 -5.61 2.78 3.32
CA TRP A 113 -6.08 1.61 2.59
C TRP A 113 -5.03 0.49 2.56
N ALA A 114 -3.79 0.81 2.21
CA ALA A 114 -2.73 -0.18 2.14
C ALA A 114 -2.42 -0.79 3.53
N PHE A 115 -2.45 0.02 4.59
CA PHE A 115 -2.34 -0.47 5.95
C PHE A 115 -3.43 -1.52 6.25
N GLU A 116 -4.69 -1.21 5.93
CA GLU A 116 -5.84 -2.08 6.15
C GLU A 116 -5.78 -3.37 5.30
N GLN A 117 -5.13 -3.33 4.13
CA GLN A 117 -4.92 -4.52 3.30
C GLN A 117 -3.83 -5.45 3.85
N VAL A 118 -2.79 -4.90 4.47
CA VAL A 118 -1.58 -5.64 4.88
C VAL A 118 -1.68 -6.13 6.33
N GLU A 119 -2.22 -5.30 7.23
CA GLU A 119 -2.24 -5.57 8.69
C GLU A 119 -2.83 -6.93 9.05
N PRO A 120 -3.99 -7.37 8.51
CA PRO A 120 -4.57 -8.67 8.86
C PRO A 120 -3.65 -9.86 8.55
N HIS A 121 -2.82 -9.73 7.52
CA HIS A 121 -1.89 -10.79 7.11
C HIS A 121 -0.68 -10.90 8.03
N ILE A 122 -0.21 -9.78 8.57
CA ILE A 122 0.84 -9.77 9.61
C ILE A 122 0.31 -10.42 10.89
N THR A 123 -0.82 -9.94 11.39
CA THR A 123 -1.42 -10.42 12.64
C THR A 123 -1.83 -11.89 12.57
N THR A 124 -2.42 -12.34 11.45
CA THR A 124 -2.87 -13.74 11.29
C THR A 124 -1.71 -14.70 11.16
N THR A 125 -0.64 -14.32 10.45
CA THR A 125 0.49 -15.22 10.17
C THR A 125 1.46 -15.29 11.34
N TYR A 126 1.72 -14.17 12.01
CA TYR A 126 2.78 -14.05 13.02
C TYR A 126 2.25 -13.79 14.44
N GLY A 127 0.92 -13.69 14.60
CA GLY A 127 0.30 -13.43 15.90
C GLY A 127 0.58 -12.03 16.42
N ASN A 128 0.50 -11.88 17.76
CA ASN A 128 0.69 -10.60 18.42
C ASN A 128 2.17 -10.21 18.61
N ASP A 129 3.09 -11.09 18.23
CA ASP A 129 4.54 -10.84 18.39
C ASP A 129 5.06 -9.85 17.34
N LEU A 130 4.37 -9.74 16.20
CA LEU A 130 4.66 -8.77 15.16
C LEU A 130 3.46 -7.86 14.90
N ARG A 131 3.72 -6.57 14.72
CA ARG A 131 2.71 -5.57 14.44
C ARG A 131 3.11 -4.71 13.28
N LEU A 132 2.22 -4.54 12.31
CA LEU A 132 2.31 -3.44 11.36
C LEU A 132 2.00 -2.15 12.12
N ILE A 133 2.97 -1.26 12.24
CA ILE A 133 2.80 -0.03 13.01
C ILE A 133 2.57 1.20 12.14
N GLU A 134 3.09 1.20 10.92
CA GLU A 134 2.96 2.30 9.99
C GLU A 134 3.03 1.82 8.55
N PHE A 135 2.29 2.48 7.67
CA PHE A 135 2.37 2.25 6.23
C PHE A 135 2.58 3.58 5.52
N HIS A 136 3.61 3.64 4.67
CA HIS A 136 3.98 4.83 3.93
C HIS A 136 3.65 4.67 2.45
N VAL A 137 3.10 5.71 1.84
CA VAL A 137 2.89 5.81 0.40
C VAL A 137 3.63 7.04 -0.12
N ARG A 138 4.52 6.82 -1.07
CA ARG A 138 5.27 7.88 -1.73
C ARG A 138 4.80 8.01 -3.18
N GLU A 139 4.28 9.18 -3.54
CA GLU A 139 3.87 9.50 -4.91
C GLU A 139 5.06 9.94 -5.77
N THR A 140 5.92 10.77 -5.20
CA THR A 140 7.12 11.31 -5.82
C THR A 140 8.30 11.20 -4.85
N PRO A 141 9.55 11.39 -5.30
CA PRO A 141 10.70 11.42 -4.39
C PRO A 141 10.61 12.47 -3.26
N LYS A 142 9.69 13.44 -3.39
CA LYS A 142 9.55 14.55 -2.44
C LYS A 142 8.25 14.53 -1.64
N SER A 143 7.31 13.64 -1.96
CA SER A 143 5.96 13.71 -1.41
C SER A 143 5.47 12.33 -1.01
N TRP A 144 5.20 12.16 0.28
CA TRP A 144 4.65 10.93 0.84
C TRP A 144 3.69 11.22 1.98
N ALA A 145 2.84 10.25 2.23
CA ALA A 145 1.95 10.23 3.39
C ALA A 145 2.13 8.91 4.16
N SER A 146 1.76 8.89 5.41
CA SER A 146 1.75 7.65 6.18
C SER A 146 0.48 7.52 7.01
N TRP A 147 0.13 6.28 7.30
CA TRP A 147 -0.90 5.90 8.24
C TRP A 147 -0.31 5.01 9.33
N SER A 148 -0.53 5.36 10.60
CA SER A 148 0.05 4.64 11.73
C SER A 148 -0.98 4.35 12.82
N ILE A 149 -0.74 3.27 13.56
CA ILE A 149 -1.39 3.05 14.84
C ILE A 149 -0.74 3.98 15.87
N ARG A 150 -1.57 4.55 16.76
CA ARG A 150 -1.10 5.39 17.86
C ARG A 150 -0.83 4.55 19.11
#